data_d18e61141012084aaeb5cdd5e7d86cfc
#
_entry.id   d18e61141012084aaeb5cdd5e7d86cfc
#
_cell.length_a   1.000
_cell.length_b   1.000
_cell.length_c   1.000
_cell.angle_alpha   90.00
_cell.angle_beta   90.00
_cell.angle_gamma   90.00
#
_symmetry.space_group_name_H-M   'P 1'
#
loop_
_entity.id
_entity.type
_entity.pdbx_description
1 polymer ?
#
loop_
_entity_poly.entity_id
_entity_poly.type
_entity_poly.pdbx_seq_one_letter_code
_entity_poly.pdbx_strand_id
1 'polypeptide(L)'
;MSDFMICSYIINFIMIIVIVFFQRRDPIVSIAWVMCFMFMPLLGPILFMVFGLGIKRRTSRVYHKKQMYGDELAARLAEQLDFLDLDAAREIHDLDVVRYLCKYNCLFTDNNEVEIFTDAEKKYERLLADIEGATESINLLYFIIRKDEIGTRIMDALVKKADEGVTVRLLYDSFGCFFTPKSFLRRLNKTKCGKAASFFPVSIFTLSKINHRNHRKIAVIDEKTAYIGGMNIGDEYMGRKKPAPWRDTHIRITGEAVGQVYRYFCLDWDFSTRDNLSDTLRATPAGEKEPAHERGIPMQIVVSGPDSPAEEIKCGMIKLINNARKYVYIQTPYFIPDKPFMNALIMSAQSGVDVRLMIPGVPDKKYVYYSS
;
A
#
# COMPACT_ATOMS: atom_id res chain seq x y z
N MET A 1 -32.77 3.28 37.57
CA MET A 1 -32.03 3.09 36.33
C MET A 1 -32.87 2.16 35.48
N SER A 2 -33.18 2.47 34.23
CA SER A 2 -34.05 1.58 33.43
C SER A 2 -33.31 0.25 33.15
N ASP A 3 -34.06 -0.87 33.06
CA ASP A 3 -33.50 -2.19 32.76
C ASP A 3 -32.60 -2.19 31.51
N PHE A 4 -32.94 -1.33 30.54
CA PHE A 4 -32.13 -1.09 29.36
C PHE A 4 -30.72 -0.56 29.67
N MET A 5 -30.60 0.36 30.62
CA MET A 5 -29.30 0.88 31.06
C MET A 5 -28.47 -0.17 31.77
N ILE A 6 -29.11 -0.98 32.61
CA ILE A 6 -28.44 -2.10 33.31
C ILE A 6 -27.87 -3.10 32.30
N CYS A 7 -28.67 -3.51 31.31
CA CYS A 7 -28.22 -4.39 30.24
C CYS A 7 -27.04 -3.80 29.45
N SER A 8 -27.08 -2.50 29.16
CA SER A 8 -25.97 -1.82 28.47
C SER A 8 -24.66 -1.87 29.26
N TYR A 9 -24.71 -1.61 30.57
CA TYR A 9 -23.51 -1.70 31.43
C TYR A 9 -22.97 -3.13 31.55
N ILE A 10 -23.84 -4.13 31.59
CA ILE A 10 -23.43 -5.56 31.61
C ILE A 10 -22.70 -5.89 30.29
N ILE A 11 -23.25 -5.50 29.14
CA ILE A 11 -22.61 -5.70 27.83
C ILE A 11 -21.24 -5.02 27.79
N ASN A 12 -21.15 -3.77 28.23
CA ASN A 12 -19.87 -3.03 28.25
C ASN A 12 -18.85 -3.72 29.17
N PHE A 13 -19.25 -4.19 30.31
CA PHE A 13 -18.39 -4.93 31.25
C PHE A 13 -17.81 -6.20 30.60
N ILE A 14 -18.66 -6.98 29.92
CA ILE A 14 -18.23 -8.17 29.18
C ILE A 14 -17.25 -7.78 28.06
N MET A 15 -17.55 -6.71 27.34
CA MET A 15 -16.66 -6.22 26.26
C MET A 15 -15.30 -5.74 26.78
N ILE A 16 -15.27 -5.10 27.95
CA ILE A 16 -14.01 -4.71 28.63
C ILE A 16 -13.18 -5.96 28.95
N ILE A 17 -13.78 -6.99 29.53
CA ILE A 17 -13.10 -8.26 29.81
C ILE A 17 -12.53 -8.86 28.53
N VAL A 18 -13.31 -8.89 27.46
CA VAL A 18 -12.88 -9.44 26.17
C VAL A 18 -11.69 -8.66 25.60
N ILE A 19 -11.72 -7.31 25.69
CA ILE A 19 -10.63 -6.48 25.15
C ILE A 19 -9.37 -6.63 25.97
N VAL A 20 -9.48 -6.60 27.28
CA VAL A 20 -8.30 -6.62 28.17
C VAL A 20 -7.63 -7.99 28.20
N PHE A 21 -8.41 -9.07 28.29
CA PHE A 21 -7.86 -10.41 28.53
C PHE A 21 -7.74 -11.28 27.27
N PHE A 22 -8.58 -11.06 26.27
CA PHE A 22 -8.62 -11.94 25.09
C PHE A 22 -8.15 -11.29 23.78
N GLN A 23 -8.00 -9.96 23.74
CA GLN A 23 -7.50 -9.27 22.57
C GLN A 23 -6.08 -8.74 22.83
N ARG A 24 -5.10 -9.29 22.12
CA ARG A 24 -3.72 -8.78 22.17
C ARG A 24 -3.63 -7.47 21.37
N ARG A 25 -3.90 -6.34 22.01
CA ARG A 25 -3.82 -5.00 21.46
C ARG A 25 -2.77 -4.18 22.18
N ASP A 26 -2.37 -3.08 21.56
CA ASP A 26 -1.61 -2.05 22.24
C ASP A 26 -2.34 -1.60 23.53
N PRO A 27 -1.65 -1.50 24.68
CA PRO A 27 -2.26 -1.09 25.94
C PRO A 27 -3.00 0.25 25.85
N ILE A 28 -2.44 1.23 25.11
CA ILE A 28 -3.05 2.57 24.96
C ILE A 28 -4.40 2.45 24.25
N VAL A 29 -4.46 1.64 23.17
CA VAL A 29 -5.70 1.39 22.44
C VAL A 29 -6.72 0.67 23.31
N SER A 30 -6.28 -0.29 24.13
CA SER A 30 -7.15 -1.00 25.07
C SER A 30 -7.74 -0.05 26.11
N ILE A 31 -6.94 0.81 26.70
CA ILE A 31 -7.38 1.83 27.66
C ILE A 31 -8.38 2.79 27.00
N ALA A 32 -8.09 3.26 25.76
CA ALA A 32 -9.01 4.16 25.05
C ALA A 32 -10.40 3.53 24.86
N TRP A 33 -10.48 2.23 24.54
CA TRP A 33 -11.76 1.52 24.42
C TRP A 33 -12.45 1.32 25.76
N VAL A 34 -11.72 1.00 26.83
CA VAL A 34 -12.27 0.92 28.20
C VAL A 34 -12.91 2.25 28.58
N MET A 35 -12.22 3.36 28.38
CA MET A 35 -12.74 4.71 28.62
C MET A 35 -14.00 4.99 27.78
N CYS A 36 -13.98 4.63 26.50
CA CYS A 36 -15.12 4.79 25.62
C CYS A 36 -16.36 4.03 26.15
N PHE A 37 -16.21 2.80 26.61
CA PHE A 37 -17.32 2.03 27.20
C PHE A 37 -17.81 2.59 28.51
N MET A 38 -16.93 3.12 29.35
CA MET A 38 -17.29 3.72 30.64
C MET A 38 -18.09 5.03 30.46
N PHE A 39 -17.62 5.92 29.58
CA PHE A 39 -18.22 7.25 29.40
C PHE A 39 -19.34 7.30 28.37
N MET A 40 -19.39 6.33 27.45
CA MET A 40 -20.39 6.27 26.36
C MET A 40 -21.08 4.90 26.32
N PRO A 41 -21.85 4.51 27.36
CA PRO A 41 -22.33 3.13 27.51
C PRO A 41 -23.25 2.65 26.38
N LEU A 42 -23.95 3.54 25.70
CA LEU A 42 -24.80 3.19 24.55
C LEU A 42 -24.06 3.25 23.21
N LEU A 43 -23.20 4.26 23.05
CA LEU A 43 -22.47 4.50 21.80
C LEU A 43 -21.17 3.67 21.72
N GLY A 44 -20.53 3.41 22.85
CA GLY A 44 -19.26 2.68 22.92
C GLY A 44 -19.28 1.33 22.18
N PRO A 45 -20.24 0.44 22.43
CA PRO A 45 -20.36 -0.81 21.68
C PRO A 45 -20.54 -0.61 20.18
N ILE A 46 -21.31 0.39 19.76
CA ILE A 46 -21.54 0.71 18.35
C ILE A 46 -20.23 1.20 17.71
N LEU A 47 -19.54 2.13 18.37
CA LEU A 47 -18.23 2.61 17.92
C LEU A 47 -17.22 1.48 17.83
N PHE A 48 -17.24 0.57 18.83
CA PHE A 48 -16.35 -0.59 18.81
C PHE A 48 -16.66 -1.55 17.65
N MET A 49 -17.94 -1.78 17.34
CA MET A 49 -18.33 -2.59 16.18
C MET A 49 -17.88 -1.95 14.85
N VAL A 50 -17.88 -0.63 14.77
CA VAL A 50 -17.49 0.11 13.56
C VAL A 50 -15.97 0.23 13.44
N PHE A 51 -15.28 0.60 14.52
CA PHE A 51 -13.86 0.96 14.49
C PHE A 51 -12.95 -0.04 15.22
N GLY A 52 -13.50 -0.81 16.15
CA GLY A 52 -12.75 -1.71 17.00
C GLY A 52 -12.59 -3.13 16.47
N LEU A 53 -13.47 -3.60 15.59
CA LEU A 53 -13.38 -4.96 15.05
C LEU A 53 -12.34 -5.02 13.90
N GLY A 54 -11.20 -5.60 14.18
CA GLY A 54 -10.18 -5.87 13.17
C GLY A 54 -10.61 -6.91 12.12
N ILE A 55 -9.95 -6.91 10.96
CA ILE A 55 -10.23 -7.80 9.81
C ILE A 55 -9.89 -9.28 10.07
N LYS A 56 -9.40 -9.65 11.23
CA LYS A 56 -8.74 -10.96 11.52
C LYS A 56 -9.41 -12.24 10.98
N ARG A 57 -10.67 -12.24 10.59
CA ARG A 57 -11.37 -13.46 10.14
C ARG A 57 -11.60 -13.60 8.62
N ARG A 58 -11.43 -12.54 7.82
CA ARG A 58 -11.62 -12.63 6.36
C ARG A 58 -10.31 -12.68 5.55
N THR A 59 -9.20 -12.43 6.19
CA THR A 59 -7.83 -12.56 5.68
C THR A 59 -7.45 -14.01 5.38
N SER A 60 -8.21 -14.98 5.84
CA SER A 60 -7.90 -16.40 5.70
C SER A 60 -7.65 -16.84 4.26
N ARG A 61 -8.39 -16.34 3.27
CA ARG A 61 -8.17 -16.73 1.85
C ARG A 61 -6.95 -16.07 1.22
N VAL A 62 -6.73 -14.78 1.49
CA VAL A 62 -5.54 -14.07 1.01
C VAL A 62 -4.32 -14.61 1.75
N TYR A 63 -4.47 -14.93 3.03
CA TYR A 63 -3.43 -15.55 3.85
C TYR A 63 -3.12 -16.98 3.35
N HIS A 64 -4.11 -17.80 3.03
CA HIS A 64 -3.90 -19.12 2.40
C HIS A 64 -3.20 -18.99 1.04
N LYS A 65 -3.59 -18.02 0.22
CA LYS A 65 -2.88 -17.77 -1.04
C LYS A 65 -1.47 -17.26 -0.83
N LYS A 66 -1.23 -16.33 0.12
CA LYS A 66 0.12 -15.95 0.54
C LYS A 66 0.94 -17.15 1.00
N GLN A 67 0.31 -18.11 1.66
CA GLN A 67 0.96 -19.32 2.16
C GLN A 67 1.25 -20.33 1.06
N MET A 68 0.38 -20.51 0.07
CA MET A 68 0.63 -21.36 -1.10
C MET A 68 1.76 -20.81 -1.99
N TYR A 69 1.84 -19.48 -2.16
CA TYR A 69 3.02 -18.82 -2.75
C TYR A 69 4.20 -18.78 -1.77
N GLY A 70 3.95 -19.07 -0.50
CA GLY A 70 4.93 -19.11 0.57
C GLY A 70 6.05 -20.10 0.31
N ASP A 71 5.73 -21.30 -0.16
CA ASP A 71 6.73 -22.36 -0.29
C ASP A 71 7.72 -22.07 -1.43
N GLU A 72 7.25 -21.60 -2.58
CA GLU A 72 8.13 -21.23 -3.68
C GLU A 72 8.88 -19.92 -3.40
N LEU A 73 8.19 -18.93 -2.82
CA LEU A 73 8.82 -17.71 -2.39
C LEU A 73 9.81 -17.99 -1.24
N ALA A 74 9.46 -18.88 -0.32
CA ALA A 74 10.34 -19.29 0.78
C ALA A 74 11.61 -19.97 0.25
N ALA A 75 11.49 -20.83 -0.77
CA ALA A 75 12.64 -21.45 -1.41
C ALA A 75 13.56 -20.40 -2.05
N ARG A 76 13.00 -19.47 -2.81
CA ARG A 76 13.78 -18.36 -3.42
C ARG A 76 14.42 -17.44 -2.39
N LEU A 77 13.71 -17.16 -1.30
CA LEU A 77 14.26 -16.35 -0.21
C LEU A 77 15.37 -17.08 0.53
N ALA A 78 15.27 -18.41 0.68
CA ALA A 78 16.34 -19.22 1.24
C ALA A 78 17.59 -19.18 0.34
N GLU A 79 17.43 -19.39 -0.97
CA GLU A 79 18.53 -19.25 -1.94
C GLU A 79 19.15 -17.85 -1.91
N GLN A 80 18.32 -16.78 -1.82
CA GLN A 80 18.81 -15.43 -1.70
C GLN A 80 19.55 -15.18 -0.38
N LEU A 81 19.04 -15.70 0.73
CA LEU A 81 19.70 -15.55 2.04
C LEU A 81 21.04 -16.26 2.04
N ASP A 82 21.11 -17.47 1.47
CA ASP A 82 22.37 -18.20 1.31
C ASP A 82 23.37 -17.42 0.44
N PHE A 83 22.89 -16.82 -0.68
CA PHE A 83 23.71 -15.95 -1.52
C PHE A 83 24.18 -14.70 -0.76
N LEU A 84 23.28 -14.05 0.00
CA LEU A 84 23.59 -12.85 0.78
C LEU A 84 24.55 -13.13 1.95
N ASP A 85 24.73 -14.38 2.35
CA ASP A 85 25.71 -14.80 3.36
C ASP A 85 27.10 -15.07 2.76
N LEU A 86 27.24 -15.08 1.43
CA LEU A 86 28.52 -15.22 0.75
C LEU A 86 29.33 -13.90 0.77
N ASP A 87 30.64 -14.04 0.67
CA ASP A 87 31.55 -12.89 0.57
C ASP A 87 31.25 -11.97 -0.63
N ALA A 88 30.70 -12.53 -1.72
CA ALA A 88 30.28 -11.80 -2.89
C ALA A 88 29.18 -10.75 -2.61
N ALA A 89 28.38 -10.93 -1.56
CA ALA A 89 27.33 -9.99 -1.17
C ALA A 89 27.85 -8.79 -0.38
N ARG A 90 29.12 -8.73 -0.01
CA ARG A 90 29.71 -7.62 0.78
C ARG A 90 29.70 -6.28 0.06
N GLU A 91 29.58 -6.27 -1.26
CA GLU A 91 29.44 -5.05 -2.05
C GLU A 91 28.03 -4.43 -2.01
N ILE A 92 27.02 -5.16 -1.46
CA ILE A 92 25.66 -4.65 -1.32
C ILE A 92 25.63 -3.67 -0.15
N HIS A 93 25.34 -2.42 -0.45
CA HIS A 93 25.09 -1.41 0.57
C HIS A 93 23.91 -1.83 1.47
N ASP A 94 24.04 -1.60 2.78
CA ASP A 94 23.00 -1.93 3.77
C ASP A 94 22.53 -3.39 3.73
N LEU A 95 23.47 -4.33 3.50
CA LEU A 95 23.21 -5.76 3.41
C LEU A 95 22.36 -6.30 4.57
N ASP A 96 22.53 -5.78 5.77
CA ASP A 96 21.75 -6.16 6.95
C ASP A 96 20.28 -5.66 6.89
N VAL A 97 20.00 -4.57 6.17
CA VAL A 97 18.62 -4.13 5.86
C VAL A 97 18.01 -5.08 4.82
N VAL A 98 18.77 -5.43 3.78
CA VAL A 98 18.32 -6.36 2.74
C VAL A 98 17.96 -7.72 3.37
N ARG A 99 18.84 -8.28 4.18
CA ARG A 99 18.61 -9.55 4.92
C ARG A 99 17.39 -9.47 5.83
N TYR A 100 17.24 -8.34 6.54
CA TYR A 100 16.09 -8.11 7.41
C TYR A 100 14.79 -8.14 6.63
N LEU A 101 14.71 -7.43 5.50
CA LEU A 101 13.52 -7.36 4.67
C LEU A 101 13.20 -8.69 3.97
N CYS A 102 14.21 -9.48 3.60
CA CYS A 102 14.00 -10.83 3.07
C CYS A 102 13.21 -11.73 4.03
N LYS A 103 13.37 -11.57 5.35
CA LYS A 103 12.59 -12.30 6.36
C LYS A 103 11.09 -11.95 6.34
N TYR A 104 10.72 -10.87 5.68
CA TYR A 104 9.34 -10.43 5.48
C TYR A 104 8.85 -10.61 4.03
N ASN A 105 9.45 -11.57 3.32
CA ASN A 105 9.08 -11.91 1.94
C ASN A 105 9.32 -10.77 0.92
N CYS A 106 10.26 -9.88 1.20
CA CYS A 106 10.69 -8.84 0.27
C CYS A 106 11.92 -9.34 -0.51
N LEU A 107 11.71 -9.88 -1.71
CA LEU A 107 12.81 -10.34 -2.56
C LEU A 107 13.72 -9.17 -2.94
N PHE A 108 15.01 -9.40 -2.90
CA PHE A 108 16.00 -8.49 -3.44
C PHE A 108 16.15 -8.72 -4.94
N THR A 109 16.18 -7.65 -5.70
CA THR A 109 16.40 -7.65 -7.15
C THR A 109 17.46 -6.61 -7.48
N ASP A 110 18.33 -6.84 -8.44
CA ASP A 110 19.46 -5.96 -8.78
C ASP A 110 19.49 -5.55 -10.26
N ASN A 111 18.59 -6.07 -11.06
CA ASN A 111 18.46 -5.75 -12.49
C ASN A 111 17.20 -4.91 -12.76
N ASN A 112 17.19 -3.66 -12.27
CA ASN A 112 16.06 -2.76 -12.47
C ASN A 112 16.53 -1.42 -13.03
N GLU A 113 15.65 -0.78 -13.81
CA GLU A 113 15.75 0.63 -14.18
C GLU A 113 14.65 1.43 -13.51
N VAL A 114 14.94 2.64 -13.09
CA VAL A 114 14.00 3.51 -12.37
C VAL A 114 13.99 4.89 -12.97
N GLU A 115 12.80 5.36 -13.35
CA GLU A 115 12.52 6.74 -13.71
C GLU A 115 11.73 7.41 -12.58
N ILE A 116 12.22 8.54 -12.06
CA ILE A 116 11.61 9.23 -10.91
C ILE A 116 10.84 10.45 -11.39
N PHE A 117 9.57 10.55 -10.98
CA PHE A 117 8.72 11.69 -11.26
C PHE A 117 8.44 12.47 -9.97
N THR A 118 8.73 13.75 -9.98
CA THR A 118 8.29 14.72 -8.97
C THR A 118 7.22 15.66 -9.52
N ASP A 119 6.92 15.54 -10.81
CA ASP A 119 5.93 16.28 -11.57
C ASP A 119 4.87 15.29 -12.06
N ALA A 120 3.61 15.55 -11.69
CA ALA A 120 2.51 14.65 -12.04
C ALA A 120 2.15 14.72 -13.53
N GLU A 121 2.33 15.85 -14.20
CA GLU A 121 2.04 15.98 -15.64
C GLU A 121 2.95 15.06 -16.45
N LYS A 122 4.25 15.11 -16.18
CA LYS A 122 5.24 14.21 -16.82
C LYS A 122 4.93 12.73 -16.52
N LYS A 123 4.56 12.43 -15.28
CA LYS A 123 4.16 11.06 -14.90
C LYS A 123 2.94 10.58 -15.67
N TYR A 124 1.91 11.43 -15.84
CA TYR A 124 0.71 11.02 -16.56
C TYR A 124 0.94 10.90 -18.07
N GLU A 125 1.74 11.78 -18.68
CA GLU A 125 2.12 11.66 -20.08
C GLU A 125 2.87 10.35 -20.33
N ARG A 126 3.82 10.00 -19.45
CA ARG A 126 4.56 8.75 -19.57
C ARG A 126 3.65 7.53 -19.36
N LEU A 127 2.76 7.57 -18.36
CA LEU A 127 1.80 6.51 -18.12
C LEU A 127 0.83 6.32 -19.29
N LEU A 128 0.35 7.40 -19.89
CA LEU A 128 -0.53 7.33 -21.06
C LEU A 128 0.20 6.73 -22.27
N ALA A 129 1.45 7.10 -22.50
CA ALA A 129 2.27 6.52 -23.57
C ALA A 129 2.47 5.01 -23.37
N ASP A 130 2.78 4.56 -22.14
CA ASP A 130 2.92 3.13 -21.84
C ASP A 130 1.56 2.39 -21.96
N ILE A 131 0.42 3.01 -21.57
CA ILE A 131 -0.92 2.46 -21.79
C ILE A 131 -1.22 2.31 -23.29
N GLU A 132 -0.93 3.33 -24.09
CA GLU A 132 -1.14 3.29 -25.54
C GLU A 132 -0.28 2.24 -26.23
N GLY A 133 0.94 2.02 -25.74
CA GLY A 133 1.85 0.98 -26.23
C GLY A 133 1.54 -0.44 -25.75
N ALA A 134 0.62 -0.63 -24.80
CA ALA A 134 0.32 -1.94 -24.22
C ALA A 134 -0.24 -2.92 -25.27
N THR A 135 0.20 -4.17 -25.20
CA THR A 135 -0.19 -5.24 -26.13
C THR A 135 -0.86 -6.43 -25.46
N GLU A 136 -0.62 -6.68 -24.17
CA GLU A 136 -1.08 -7.86 -23.46
C GLU A 136 -2.02 -7.51 -22.31
N SER A 137 -1.57 -6.69 -21.35
CA SER A 137 -2.35 -6.38 -20.17
C SER A 137 -2.05 -5.02 -19.54
N ILE A 138 -3.07 -4.41 -18.95
CA ILE A 138 -2.98 -3.18 -18.16
C ILE A 138 -3.68 -3.41 -16.83
N ASN A 139 -2.95 -3.32 -15.73
CA ASN A 139 -3.44 -3.59 -14.39
C ASN A 139 -3.24 -2.35 -13.51
N LEU A 140 -4.31 -1.65 -13.16
CA LEU A 140 -4.27 -0.44 -12.36
C LEU A 140 -4.94 -0.62 -11.00
N LEU A 141 -4.27 -0.14 -9.94
CA LEU A 141 -4.83 -0.01 -8.60
C LEU A 141 -4.58 1.40 -8.08
N TYR A 142 -5.63 2.15 -7.78
CA TYR A 142 -5.53 3.50 -7.26
C TYR A 142 -6.50 3.75 -6.10
N PHE A 143 -6.03 4.51 -5.10
CA PHE A 143 -6.88 4.93 -3.99
C PHE A 143 -7.89 5.98 -4.44
N ILE A 144 -7.45 7.00 -5.22
CA ILE A 144 -8.30 8.05 -5.77
C ILE A 144 -8.20 8.06 -7.29
N ILE A 145 -9.37 8.06 -7.94
CA ILE A 145 -9.52 8.33 -9.37
C ILE A 145 -10.62 9.37 -9.50
N ARG A 146 -10.31 10.56 -10.05
CA ARG A 146 -11.26 11.63 -10.26
C ARG A 146 -11.85 11.55 -11.68
N LYS A 147 -13.08 12.06 -11.82
CA LYS A 147 -13.67 12.35 -13.14
C LYS A 147 -13.37 13.81 -13.50
N ASP A 148 -12.12 14.09 -13.78
CA ASP A 148 -11.62 15.39 -14.24
C ASP A 148 -10.88 15.18 -15.58
N GLU A 149 -10.10 16.16 -16.02
CA GLU A 149 -9.43 16.11 -17.33
C GLU A 149 -8.52 14.90 -17.44
N ILE A 150 -7.54 14.75 -16.52
CA ILE A 150 -6.58 13.65 -16.59
C ILE A 150 -7.24 12.29 -16.31
N GLY A 151 -8.17 12.23 -15.35
CA GLY A 151 -8.89 11.00 -15.07
C GLY A 151 -9.71 10.53 -16.26
N THR A 152 -10.30 11.46 -17.04
CA THR A 152 -11.04 11.15 -18.25
C THR A 152 -10.10 10.66 -19.36
N ARG A 153 -8.97 11.33 -19.59
CA ARG A 153 -7.97 10.91 -20.58
C ARG A 153 -7.46 9.49 -20.32
N ILE A 154 -7.12 9.19 -19.06
CA ILE A 154 -6.66 7.85 -18.68
C ILE A 154 -7.77 6.82 -18.88
N MET A 155 -9.01 7.11 -18.43
CA MET A 155 -10.13 6.19 -18.61
C MET A 155 -10.44 5.92 -20.07
N ASP A 156 -10.37 6.94 -20.93
CA ASP A 156 -10.60 6.81 -22.38
C ASP A 156 -9.52 5.91 -23.03
N ALA A 157 -8.25 6.08 -22.64
CA ALA A 157 -7.16 5.24 -23.11
C ALA A 157 -7.35 3.77 -22.66
N LEU A 158 -7.76 3.54 -21.42
CA LEU A 158 -8.03 2.19 -20.89
C LEU A 158 -9.21 1.52 -21.63
N VAL A 159 -10.30 2.25 -21.88
CA VAL A 159 -11.47 1.75 -22.63
C VAL A 159 -11.06 1.38 -24.05
N LYS A 160 -10.32 2.25 -24.74
CA LYS A 160 -9.80 2.01 -26.08
C LYS A 160 -8.98 0.73 -26.14
N LYS A 161 -8.01 0.57 -25.25
CA LYS A 161 -7.14 -0.62 -25.19
C LYS A 161 -7.93 -1.91 -24.91
N ALA A 162 -8.93 -1.84 -24.01
CA ALA A 162 -9.80 -2.97 -23.72
C ALA A 162 -10.68 -3.38 -24.92
N ASP A 163 -11.11 -2.43 -25.75
CA ASP A 163 -11.85 -2.71 -26.99
C ASP A 163 -10.95 -3.22 -28.12
N GLU A 164 -9.66 -2.87 -28.10
CA GLU A 164 -8.62 -3.42 -28.98
C GLU A 164 -8.23 -4.87 -28.62
N GLY A 165 -8.68 -5.39 -27.46
CA GLY A 165 -8.42 -6.77 -27.03
C GLY A 165 -7.37 -6.91 -25.94
N VAL A 166 -6.77 -5.81 -25.48
CA VAL A 166 -5.84 -5.82 -24.33
C VAL A 166 -6.63 -6.09 -23.05
N THR A 167 -6.14 -6.96 -22.18
CA THR A 167 -6.79 -7.25 -20.90
C THR A 167 -6.58 -6.08 -19.92
N VAL A 168 -7.65 -5.35 -19.59
CA VAL A 168 -7.58 -4.18 -18.69
C VAL A 168 -8.28 -4.44 -17.37
N ARG A 169 -7.56 -4.33 -16.26
CA ARG A 169 -8.10 -4.48 -14.91
C ARG A 169 -7.91 -3.19 -14.11
N LEU A 170 -8.99 -2.63 -13.59
CA LEU A 170 -8.98 -1.43 -12.75
C LEU A 170 -9.52 -1.75 -11.36
N LEU A 171 -8.67 -1.72 -10.35
CA LEU A 171 -9.05 -1.81 -8.95
C LEU A 171 -9.00 -0.42 -8.32
N TYR A 172 -10.09 0.02 -7.71
CA TYR A 172 -10.15 1.31 -7.05
C TYR A 172 -10.68 1.20 -5.62
N ASP A 173 -10.18 2.04 -4.72
CA ASP A 173 -10.74 2.10 -3.37
C ASP A 173 -12.08 2.82 -3.38
N SER A 174 -13.11 2.20 -2.80
CA SER A 174 -14.47 2.75 -2.84
C SER A 174 -14.66 3.98 -1.96
N PHE A 175 -13.83 4.17 -0.93
CA PHE A 175 -13.85 5.36 -0.08
C PHE A 175 -13.08 6.52 -0.72
N GLY A 176 -11.89 6.27 -1.24
CA GLY A 176 -11.10 7.26 -1.98
C GLY A 176 -11.81 7.79 -3.23
N CYS A 177 -12.59 6.91 -3.90
CA CYS A 177 -13.40 7.24 -5.07
C CYS A 177 -14.88 7.55 -4.74
N PHE A 178 -15.23 7.87 -3.47
CA PHE A 178 -16.61 8.06 -3.04
C PHE A 178 -17.34 9.13 -3.84
N PHE A 179 -16.67 10.23 -4.17
CA PHE A 179 -17.22 11.33 -4.97
C PHE A 179 -17.10 11.13 -6.48
N THR A 180 -16.53 10.03 -6.93
CA THR A 180 -16.40 9.74 -8.37
C THR A 180 -17.60 8.91 -8.83
N PRO A 181 -18.31 9.33 -9.91
CA PRO A 181 -19.47 8.61 -10.38
C PRO A 181 -19.13 7.14 -10.70
N LYS A 182 -19.89 6.21 -10.11
CA LYS A 182 -19.68 4.78 -10.34
C LYS A 182 -19.82 4.38 -11.82
N SER A 183 -20.68 5.08 -12.56
CA SER A 183 -20.84 4.88 -14.00
C SER A 183 -19.56 5.19 -14.78
N PHE A 184 -18.79 6.19 -14.35
CA PHE A 184 -17.50 6.52 -14.93
C PHE A 184 -16.48 5.40 -14.67
N LEU A 185 -16.32 4.97 -13.42
CA LEU A 185 -15.37 3.91 -13.05
C LEU A 185 -15.70 2.55 -13.70
N ARG A 186 -16.99 2.29 -13.94
CA ARG A 186 -17.46 1.04 -14.53
C ARG A 186 -17.54 1.06 -16.06
N ARG A 187 -17.02 2.09 -16.73
CA ARG A 187 -16.97 2.13 -18.19
C ARG A 187 -16.26 0.92 -18.78
N LEU A 188 -15.17 0.48 -18.15
CA LEU A 188 -14.43 -0.73 -18.54
C LEU A 188 -15.27 -2.00 -18.56
N ASN A 189 -16.28 -2.14 -17.70
CA ASN A 189 -17.13 -3.32 -17.66
C ASN A 189 -18.06 -3.46 -18.89
N LYS A 190 -18.06 -2.45 -19.79
CA LYS A 190 -18.82 -2.45 -21.02
C LYS A 190 -17.96 -2.77 -22.26
N THR A 191 -16.65 -2.90 -22.08
CA THR A 191 -15.68 -3.21 -23.13
C THR A 191 -15.49 -4.72 -23.26
N LYS A 192 -14.80 -5.14 -24.32
CA LYS A 192 -14.54 -6.57 -24.61
C LYS A 192 -13.68 -7.25 -23.55
N CYS A 193 -12.58 -6.59 -23.14
CA CYS A 193 -11.54 -7.18 -22.30
C CYS A 193 -11.26 -6.36 -21.03
N GLY A 194 -12.21 -5.49 -20.60
CA GLY A 194 -12.04 -4.62 -19.47
C GLY A 194 -12.88 -5.06 -18.25
N LYS A 195 -12.29 -4.94 -17.05
CA LYS A 195 -12.99 -5.16 -15.79
C LYS A 195 -12.57 -4.14 -14.75
N ALA A 196 -13.55 -3.47 -14.13
CA ALA A 196 -13.36 -2.57 -13.00
C ALA A 196 -13.99 -3.15 -11.73
N ALA A 197 -13.25 -3.16 -10.64
CA ALA A 197 -13.69 -3.65 -9.34
C ALA A 197 -13.38 -2.63 -8.24
N SER A 198 -14.15 -2.69 -7.14
CA SER A 198 -13.93 -1.83 -5.98
C SER A 198 -13.37 -2.60 -4.81
N PHE A 199 -12.31 -2.05 -4.21
CA PHE A 199 -11.78 -2.54 -2.95
C PHE A 199 -12.71 -2.08 -1.81
N PHE A 200 -13.20 -3.01 -1.02
CA PHE A 200 -14.17 -2.79 0.07
C PHE A 200 -15.29 -1.80 -0.27
N PRO A 201 -16.35 -2.23 -0.97
CA PRO A 201 -17.50 -1.38 -1.26
C PRO A 201 -18.05 -0.73 0.01
N VAL A 202 -18.27 0.59 -0.01
CA VAL A 202 -18.86 1.30 1.12
C VAL A 202 -20.34 0.94 1.20
N SER A 203 -20.73 0.30 2.29
CA SER A 203 -22.11 -0.03 2.63
C SER A 203 -22.28 -0.06 4.15
N ILE A 204 -23.53 -0.07 4.64
CA ILE A 204 -23.83 -0.18 6.07
C ILE A 204 -23.18 -1.43 6.66
N PHE A 205 -23.14 -2.54 5.89
CA PHE A 205 -22.54 -3.80 6.32
C PHE A 205 -21.00 -3.82 6.31
N THR A 206 -20.39 -2.77 5.77
CA THR A 206 -18.92 -2.64 5.66
C THR A 206 -18.37 -1.47 6.47
N LEU A 207 -19.17 -0.82 7.32
CA LEU A 207 -18.74 0.27 8.18
C LEU A 207 -17.56 -0.12 9.08
N SER A 208 -17.55 -1.35 9.62
CA SER A 208 -16.44 -1.89 10.41
C SER A 208 -15.11 -2.00 9.64
N LYS A 209 -15.12 -1.78 8.32
CA LYS A 209 -13.96 -1.83 7.43
C LYS A 209 -13.57 -0.46 6.91
N ILE A 210 -14.17 0.62 7.43
CA ILE A 210 -13.92 1.97 6.95
C ILE A 210 -12.46 2.38 7.14
N ASN A 211 -11.78 1.86 8.15
CA ASN A 211 -10.36 2.10 8.42
C ASN A 211 -9.41 1.21 7.59
N HIS A 212 -9.95 0.19 6.91
CA HIS A 212 -9.15 -0.75 6.13
C HIS A 212 -9.27 -0.41 4.66
N ARG A 213 -8.41 0.50 4.20
CA ARG A 213 -8.41 1.01 2.82
C ARG A 213 -7.13 0.62 2.10
N ASN A 214 -7.25 0.43 0.80
CA ASN A 214 -6.08 0.19 -0.03
C ASN A 214 -5.54 1.53 -0.52
N HIS A 215 -4.44 1.98 0.06
CA HIS A 215 -3.83 3.27 -0.27
C HIS A 215 -2.72 3.15 -1.33
N ARG A 216 -2.52 1.98 -1.92
CA ARG A 216 -1.53 1.76 -2.98
C ARG A 216 -1.91 2.49 -4.26
N LYS A 217 -0.92 2.92 -5.03
CA LYS A 217 -1.04 3.43 -6.38
C LYS A 217 -0.09 2.60 -7.22
N ILE A 218 -0.67 1.70 -8.00
CA ILE A 218 0.04 0.72 -8.81
C ILE A 218 -0.51 0.81 -10.22
N ALA A 219 0.38 0.81 -11.22
CA ALA A 219 0.04 0.43 -12.58
C ALA A 219 1.08 -0.61 -13.04
N VAL A 220 0.64 -1.70 -13.64
CA VAL A 220 1.51 -2.70 -14.27
C VAL A 220 1.04 -2.92 -15.69
N ILE A 221 1.95 -2.75 -16.63
CA ILE A 221 1.68 -2.78 -18.07
C ILE A 221 2.53 -3.89 -18.69
N ASP A 222 1.86 -4.84 -19.36
CA ASP A 222 2.45 -6.01 -20.03
C ASP A 222 3.41 -6.83 -19.15
N GLU A 223 3.26 -6.75 -17.82
CA GLU A 223 4.16 -7.34 -16.82
C GLU A 223 5.64 -6.93 -16.98
N LYS A 224 5.91 -5.90 -17.78
CA LYS A 224 7.24 -5.38 -18.11
C LYS A 224 7.52 -4.03 -17.48
N THR A 225 6.49 -3.24 -17.21
CA THR A 225 6.59 -1.91 -16.64
C THR A 225 5.68 -1.76 -15.45
N ALA A 226 6.20 -1.23 -14.34
CA ALA A 226 5.41 -0.93 -13.14
C ALA A 226 5.53 0.54 -12.74
N TYR A 227 4.47 1.10 -12.21
CA TYR A 227 4.42 2.42 -11.57
C TYR A 227 4.00 2.26 -10.13
N ILE A 228 4.75 2.87 -9.20
CA ILE A 228 4.39 2.96 -7.78
C ILE A 228 4.76 4.34 -7.22
N GLY A 229 4.00 4.83 -6.26
CA GLY A 229 4.30 6.11 -5.60
C GLY A 229 3.11 6.75 -4.92
N GLY A 230 3.21 8.06 -4.66
CA GLY A 230 2.20 8.82 -3.91
C GLY A 230 1.09 9.42 -4.77
N MET A 231 1.33 9.70 -6.07
CA MET A 231 0.39 10.40 -6.95
C MET A 231 -0.81 9.52 -7.31
N ASN A 232 -2.02 9.96 -6.97
CA ASN A 232 -3.26 9.36 -7.45
C ASN A 232 -3.59 9.82 -8.89
N ILE A 233 -4.81 9.58 -9.37
CA ILE A 233 -5.30 10.06 -10.66
C ILE A 233 -6.26 11.24 -10.43
N GLY A 234 -5.83 12.45 -10.78
CA GLY A 234 -6.61 13.67 -10.64
C GLY A 234 -5.82 14.94 -10.94
N ASP A 235 -6.50 15.98 -11.44
CA ASP A 235 -5.92 17.28 -11.81
C ASP A 235 -5.30 18.01 -10.60
N GLU A 236 -5.71 17.66 -9.39
CA GLU A 236 -5.17 18.22 -8.16
C GLU A 236 -3.67 17.94 -8.02
N TYR A 237 -3.17 16.79 -8.51
CA TYR A 237 -1.76 16.42 -8.48
C TYR A 237 -0.91 17.21 -9.48
N MET A 238 -1.52 17.78 -10.54
CA MET A 238 -0.85 18.64 -11.52
C MET A 238 -0.81 20.12 -11.09
N GLY A 239 -1.14 20.42 -9.83
CA GLY A 239 -1.14 21.80 -9.33
C GLY A 239 -2.28 22.69 -9.88
N ARG A 240 -3.25 22.11 -10.58
CA ARG A 240 -4.36 22.83 -11.21
C ARG A 240 -5.48 23.22 -10.23
N LYS A 241 -5.39 22.77 -8.97
CA LYS A 241 -6.37 23.11 -7.90
C LYS A 241 -5.67 23.79 -6.72
N LYS A 242 -6.30 24.86 -6.21
CA LYS A 242 -5.86 25.59 -5.01
C LYS A 242 -6.09 24.73 -3.73
N PRO A 243 -5.33 24.95 -2.61
CA PRO A 243 -4.64 26.20 -2.29
C PRO A 243 -3.16 26.27 -2.66
N ALA A 244 -2.48 25.16 -2.94
CA ALA A 244 -1.07 25.15 -3.27
C ALA A 244 -0.76 24.07 -4.29
N PRO A 245 0.33 24.19 -5.06
CA PRO A 245 0.77 23.12 -5.95
C PRO A 245 1.07 21.86 -5.12
N TRP A 246 0.50 20.74 -5.55
CA TRP A 246 0.72 19.45 -4.93
C TRP A 246 2.01 18.84 -5.46
N ARG A 247 2.97 18.60 -4.60
CA ARG A 247 4.19 17.88 -4.95
C ARG A 247 4.20 16.51 -4.32
N ASP A 248 4.40 15.49 -5.12
CA ASP A 248 4.51 14.10 -4.67
C ASP A 248 5.60 13.39 -5.49
N THR A 249 5.95 12.18 -5.13
CA THR A 249 6.93 11.38 -5.84
C THR A 249 6.31 10.08 -6.34
N HIS A 250 6.63 9.73 -7.59
CA HIS A 250 6.22 8.49 -8.22
C HIS A 250 7.40 7.92 -8.99
N ILE A 251 7.47 6.61 -9.13
CA ILE A 251 8.52 5.98 -9.94
C ILE A 251 7.90 5.05 -10.98
N ARG A 252 8.56 4.95 -12.11
CA ARG A 252 8.38 3.93 -13.13
C ARG A 252 9.54 2.97 -13.03
N ILE A 253 9.25 1.68 -13.06
CA ILE A 253 10.21 0.60 -12.89
C ILE A 253 10.13 -0.31 -14.11
N THR A 254 11.26 -0.73 -14.64
CA THR A 254 11.40 -1.89 -15.53
C THR A 254 12.39 -2.88 -14.90
N GLY A 255 12.34 -4.15 -15.28
CA GLY A 255 13.20 -5.19 -14.73
C GLY A 255 12.50 -6.09 -13.70
N GLU A 256 13.31 -6.78 -12.91
CA GLU A 256 12.86 -7.89 -12.05
C GLU A 256 11.84 -7.50 -10.96
N ALA A 257 11.93 -6.27 -10.42
CA ALA A 257 11.02 -5.80 -9.39
C ALA A 257 9.56 -5.67 -9.87
N VAL A 258 9.34 -5.57 -11.19
CA VAL A 258 7.99 -5.48 -11.78
C VAL A 258 7.14 -6.68 -11.38
N GLY A 259 7.70 -7.89 -11.39
CA GLY A 259 7.00 -9.11 -10.99
C GLY A 259 6.51 -9.08 -9.54
N GLN A 260 7.26 -8.44 -8.63
CA GLN A 260 6.82 -8.28 -7.24
C GLN A 260 5.66 -7.28 -7.14
N VAL A 261 5.72 -6.15 -7.86
CA VAL A 261 4.62 -5.18 -7.89
C VAL A 261 3.36 -5.82 -8.47
N TYR A 262 3.48 -6.58 -9.57
CA TYR A 262 2.38 -7.30 -10.20
C TYR A 262 1.75 -8.32 -9.25
N ARG A 263 2.56 -9.08 -8.53
CA ARG A 263 2.10 -10.02 -7.51
C ARG A 263 1.20 -9.33 -6.47
N TYR A 264 1.58 -8.19 -5.94
CA TYR A 264 0.75 -7.47 -4.98
C TYR A 264 -0.54 -6.94 -5.59
N PHE A 265 -0.52 -6.51 -6.85
CA PHE A 265 -1.74 -6.20 -7.56
C PHE A 265 -2.67 -7.42 -7.66
N CYS A 266 -2.16 -8.58 -8.08
CA CYS A 266 -2.94 -9.81 -8.20
C CYS A 266 -3.59 -10.24 -6.88
N LEU A 267 -2.86 -10.16 -5.76
CA LEU A 267 -3.39 -10.47 -4.44
C LEU A 267 -4.53 -9.52 -4.03
N ASP A 268 -4.38 -8.21 -4.28
CA ASP A 268 -5.42 -7.22 -4.00
C ASP A 268 -6.64 -7.39 -4.93
N TRP A 269 -6.39 -7.74 -6.20
CA TRP A 269 -7.43 -8.04 -7.17
C TRP A 269 -8.26 -9.24 -6.76
N ASP A 270 -7.63 -10.37 -6.45
CA ASP A 270 -8.30 -11.60 -6.03
C ASP A 270 -9.07 -11.44 -4.72
N PHE A 271 -8.51 -10.66 -3.79
CA PHE A 271 -9.21 -10.31 -2.56
C PHE A 271 -10.54 -9.58 -2.84
N SER A 272 -10.57 -8.75 -3.88
CA SER A 272 -11.71 -7.92 -4.24
C SER A 272 -12.71 -8.64 -5.15
N THR A 273 -12.24 -9.46 -6.10
CA THR A 273 -13.04 -10.04 -7.18
C THR A 273 -13.28 -11.55 -7.06
N ARG A 274 -12.35 -12.27 -6.44
CA ARG A 274 -12.28 -13.74 -6.40
C ARG A 274 -11.98 -14.38 -7.76
N ASP A 275 -11.32 -13.68 -8.67
CA ASP A 275 -11.00 -14.16 -10.02
C ASP A 275 -9.83 -15.15 -10.06
N ASN A 276 -9.10 -15.32 -8.94
CA ASN A 276 -7.93 -16.19 -8.83
C ASN A 276 -6.79 -15.81 -9.81
N LEU A 277 -6.63 -14.52 -10.10
CA LEU A 277 -5.58 -14.01 -10.97
C LEU A 277 -4.18 -14.40 -10.48
N SER A 278 -4.00 -14.43 -9.16
CA SER A 278 -2.73 -14.83 -8.56
C SER A 278 -2.34 -16.28 -8.84
N ASP A 279 -3.26 -17.16 -9.26
CA ASP A 279 -2.94 -18.54 -9.67
C ASP A 279 -2.22 -18.59 -11.04
N THR A 280 -2.29 -17.50 -11.83
CA THR A 280 -1.59 -17.37 -13.10
C THR A 280 -0.16 -16.84 -12.96
N LEU A 281 0.20 -16.36 -11.75
CA LEU A 281 1.56 -15.93 -11.47
C LEU A 281 2.48 -17.14 -11.58
N ARG A 282 3.21 -17.19 -12.67
CA ARG A 282 4.37 -18.09 -12.74
C ARG A 282 5.43 -17.50 -11.84
N ALA A 283 6.13 -18.36 -11.13
CA ALA A 283 7.42 -17.97 -10.64
C ALA A 283 8.19 -17.44 -11.85
N THR A 284 8.56 -16.18 -11.85
CA THR A 284 9.49 -15.69 -12.87
C THR A 284 10.69 -16.62 -12.78
N PRO A 285 11.07 -17.39 -13.81
CA PRO A 285 12.22 -18.25 -13.71
C PRO A 285 13.40 -17.41 -13.24
N ALA A 286 14.09 -17.85 -12.20
CA ALA A 286 15.41 -17.35 -11.90
C ALA A 286 16.30 -17.83 -13.05
N GLY A 287 16.26 -17.19 -14.23
CA GLY A 287 17.01 -17.81 -15.26
C GLY A 287 17.00 -17.29 -16.67
N GLU A 288 16.14 -16.44 -17.05
CA GLU A 288 16.46 -15.59 -18.19
C GLU A 288 16.92 -14.24 -17.64
N LYS A 289 18.16 -14.25 -17.12
CA LYS A 289 18.90 -13.00 -17.01
C LYS A 289 19.04 -12.48 -18.43
N GLU A 290 18.19 -11.52 -18.79
CA GLU A 290 18.63 -10.59 -19.82
C GLU A 290 20.05 -10.16 -19.47
N PRO A 291 20.97 -10.11 -20.44
CA PRO A 291 22.38 -9.79 -20.14
C PRO A 291 22.36 -8.52 -19.29
N ALA A 292 22.93 -8.62 -18.10
CA ALA A 292 22.98 -7.57 -17.12
C ALA A 292 23.44 -6.29 -17.82
N HIS A 293 22.54 -5.32 -17.94
CA HIS A 293 22.97 -3.96 -18.20
C HIS A 293 23.93 -3.64 -17.07
N GLU A 294 25.10 -3.13 -17.41
CA GLU A 294 26.14 -2.81 -16.44
C GLU A 294 25.52 -2.10 -15.22
N ARG A 295 25.29 -2.86 -14.13
CA ARG A 295 24.74 -2.46 -12.82
C ARG A 295 23.34 -1.83 -12.87
N GLY A 296 22.31 -2.65 -12.91
CA GLY A 296 20.93 -2.24 -12.61
C GLY A 296 20.79 -1.70 -11.16
N ILE A 297 19.67 -1.03 -10.89
CA ILE A 297 19.39 -0.47 -9.56
C ILE A 297 18.90 -1.59 -8.63
N PRO A 298 19.57 -1.82 -7.49
CA PRO A 298 19.11 -2.78 -6.49
C PRO A 298 17.82 -2.30 -5.82
N MET A 299 16.86 -3.23 -5.61
CA MET A 299 15.54 -2.88 -5.11
C MET A 299 14.89 -4.00 -4.31
N GLN A 300 14.11 -3.63 -3.30
CA GLN A 300 13.15 -4.50 -2.61
C GLN A 300 11.79 -3.80 -2.54
N ILE A 301 10.73 -4.51 -2.88
CA ILE A 301 9.35 -4.01 -2.77
C ILE A 301 8.80 -4.42 -1.40
N VAL A 302 8.57 -3.43 -0.55
CA VAL A 302 8.07 -3.63 0.82
C VAL A 302 6.61 -3.20 0.90
N VAL A 303 5.77 -4.06 1.43
CA VAL A 303 4.34 -3.76 1.64
C VAL A 303 3.95 -4.06 3.07
N SER A 304 2.99 -3.29 3.59
CA SER A 304 2.35 -3.56 4.88
C SER A 304 0.85 -3.43 4.75
N GLY A 305 0.14 -4.17 5.57
CA GLY A 305 -1.33 -4.16 5.60
C GLY A 305 -1.88 -4.79 6.87
N PRO A 306 -3.21 -4.80 7.04
CA PRO A 306 -3.85 -5.40 8.21
C PRO A 306 -3.61 -6.91 8.34
N ASP A 307 -3.11 -7.54 7.29
CA ASP A 307 -2.75 -8.95 7.17
C ASP A 307 -1.26 -9.20 7.41
N SER A 308 -0.46 -8.16 7.57
CA SER A 308 0.97 -8.25 7.84
C SER A 308 1.22 -8.71 9.27
N PRO A 309 2.16 -9.65 9.51
CA PRO A 309 2.53 -10.10 10.84
C PRO A 309 3.32 -9.05 11.63
N ALA A 310 4.06 -8.20 10.92
CA ALA A 310 4.81 -7.07 11.44
C ALA A 310 4.50 -5.82 10.61
N GLU A 311 4.77 -4.66 11.11
CA GLU A 311 4.61 -3.39 10.39
C GLU A 311 5.84 -3.18 9.48
N GLU A 312 5.96 -3.98 8.41
CA GLU A 312 7.17 -4.19 7.63
C GLU A 312 7.75 -2.87 7.09
N ILE A 313 6.90 -1.98 6.56
CA ILE A 313 7.34 -0.66 6.07
C ILE A 313 7.92 0.17 7.21
N LYS A 314 7.23 0.24 8.36
CA LYS A 314 7.72 0.98 9.52
C LYS A 314 9.02 0.40 10.06
N CYS A 315 9.07 -0.91 10.22
CA CYS A 315 10.26 -1.59 10.72
C CYS A 315 11.45 -1.45 9.76
N GLY A 316 11.20 -1.53 8.44
CA GLY A 316 12.21 -1.26 7.43
C GLY A 316 12.76 0.17 7.50
N MET A 317 11.88 1.16 7.65
CA MET A 317 12.29 2.57 7.85
C MET A 317 13.11 2.75 9.13
N ILE A 318 12.68 2.16 10.26
CA ILE A 318 13.44 2.21 11.52
C ILE A 318 14.83 1.58 11.34
N LYS A 319 14.90 0.47 10.62
CA LYS A 319 16.20 -0.19 10.35
C LYS A 319 17.11 0.71 9.51
N LEU A 320 16.59 1.36 8.48
CA LEU A 320 17.34 2.35 7.67
C LEU A 320 17.82 3.54 8.51
N ILE A 321 16.95 4.10 9.38
CA ILE A 321 17.29 5.20 10.27
C ILE A 321 18.43 4.81 11.21
N ASN A 322 18.36 3.61 11.82
CA ASN A 322 19.38 3.10 12.73
C ASN A 322 20.72 2.80 12.03
N ASN A 323 20.70 2.49 10.74
CA ASN A 323 21.90 2.24 9.92
C ASN A 323 22.53 3.53 9.38
N ALA A 324 21.79 4.64 9.39
CA ALA A 324 22.27 5.88 8.82
C ALA A 324 23.55 6.37 9.53
N ARG A 325 24.55 6.82 8.73
CA ARG A 325 25.85 7.28 9.20
C ARG A 325 26.09 8.77 8.97
N LYS A 326 25.43 9.35 7.96
CA LYS A 326 25.65 10.73 7.55
C LYS A 326 24.41 11.59 7.73
N TYR A 327 23.29 11.18 7.12
CA TYR A 327 22.05 11.95 7.16
C TYR A 327 20.81 11.05 7.03
N VAL A 328 19.69 11.55 7.57
CA VAL A 328 18.33 11.03 7.39
C VAL A 328 17.44 12.20 7.01
N TYR A 329 16.95 12.21 5.77
CA TYR A 329 16.05 13.24 5.28
C TYR A 329 14.67 12.64 5.00
N ILE A 330 13.65 13.14 5.69
CA ILE A 330 12.29 12.66 5.60
C ILE A 330 11.39 13.79 5.10
N GLN A 331 10.65 13.52 4.03
CA GLN A 331 9.58 14.37 3.55
C GLN A 331 8.27 13.61 3.68
N THR A 332 7.31 14.17 4.41
CA THR A 332 6.01 13.54 4.64
C THR A 332 4.90 14.58 4.78
N PRO A 333 3.70 14.34 4.22
CA PRO A 333 2.57 15.25 4.43
C PRO A 333 1.99 15.14 5.84
N TYR A 334 2.22 14.01 6.55
CA TYR A 334 1.65 13.75 7.86
C TYR A 334 2.70 13.08 8.75
N PHE A 335 3.32 13.84 9.63
CA PHE A 335 4.32 13.31 10.55
C PHE A 335 3.67 12.98 11.90
N ILE A 336 3.12 11.79 12.01
CA ILE A 336 2.49 11.27 13.23
C ILE A 336 3.20 9.97 13.62
N PRO A 337 4.46 10.05 14.07
CA PRO A 337 5.26 8.87 14.40
C PRO A 337 4.81 8.27 15.73
N ASP A 338 4.91 6.94 15.85
CA ASP A 338 4.85 6.27 17.14
C ASP A 338 6.16 6.41 17.91
N LYS A 339 6.16 5.98 19.17
CA LYS A 339 7.36 6.08 20.05
C LYS A 339 8.59 5.37 19.49
N PRO A 340 8.51 4.11 18.95
CA PRO A 340 9.68 3.45 18.37
C PRO A 340 10.30 4.24 17.22
N PHE A 341 9.49 4.76 16.31
CA PHE A 341 9.97 5.53 15.17
C PHE A 341 10.60 6.86 15.62
N MET A 342 9.95 7.58 16.54
CA MET A 342 10.49 8.83 17.10
C MET A 342 11.82 8.59 17.83
N ASN A 343 11.91 7.53 18.64
CA ASN A 343 13.14 7.19 19.33
C ASN A 343 14.29 6.89 18.37
N ALA A 344 14.03 6.19 17.27
CA ALA A 344 15.05 5.92 16.26
C ALA A 344 15.62 7.22 15.67
N LEU A 345 14.76 8.20 15.34
CA LEU A 345 15.20 9.52 14.86
C LEU A 345 16.01 10.29 15.89
N ILE A 346 15.54 10.33 17.14
CA ILE A 346 16.23 11.02 18.23
C ILE A 346 17.61 10.41 18.47
N MET A 347 17.70 9.08 18.56
CA MET A 347 18.96 8.37 18.77
C MET A 347 19.94 8.62 17.60
N SER A 348 19.44 8.59 16.37
CA SER A 348 20.25 8.88 15.18
C SER A 348 20.82 10.30 15.23
N ALA A 349 19.98 11.30 15.54
CA ALA A 349 20.40 12.70 15.66
C ALA A 349 21.43 12.89 16.81
N GLN A 350 21.19 12.27 17.97
CA GLN A 350 22.12 12.31 19.10
C GLN A 350 23.46 11.62 18.82
N SER A 351 23.47 10.70 17.87
CA SER A 351 24.68 10.01 17.39
C SER A 351 25.45 10.82 16.34
N GLY A 352 25.02 12.06 16.03
CA GLY A 352 25.70 12.95 15.10
C GLY A 352 25.24 12.83 13.63
N VAL A 353 24.16 12.09 13.36
CA VAL A 353 23.56 12.01 12.03
C VAL A 353 22.74 13.30 11.77
N ASP A 354 22.88 13.91 10.58
CA ASP A 354 22.08 15.08 10.17
C ASP A 354 20.64 14.63 9.86
N VAL A 355 19.72 14.82 10.82
CA VAL A 355 18.31 14.45 10.68
C VAL A 355 17.47 15.66 10.30
N ARG A 356 16.84 15.62 9.12
CA ARG A 356 15.97 16.70 8.63
C ARG A 356 14.58 16.19 8.31
N LEU A 357 13.58 16.92 8.79
CA LEU A 357 12.18 16.63 8.57
C LEU A 357 11.53 17.77 7.78
N MET A 358 10.89 17.46 6.65
CA MET A 358 10.12 18.40 5.87
C MET A 358 8.63 18.03 5.94
N ILE A 359 7.84 18.95 6.46
CA ILE A 359 6.38 18.87 6.57
C ILE A 359 5.72 20.01 5.78
N PRO A 360 4.44 19.92 5.38
CA PRO A 360 3.75 20.99 4.66
C PRO A 360 3.62 22.26 5.51
N GLY A 361 3.90 23.42 4.90
CA GLY A 361 3.63 24.71 5.51
C GLY A 361 2.14 25.12 5.45
N VAL A 362 1.37 24.54 4.53
CA VAL A 362 -0.08 24.76 4.38
C VAL A 362 -0.81 23.45 4.64
N PRO A 363 -1.76 23.42 5.60
CA PRO A 363 -2.47 22.20 5.94
C PRO A 363 -3.41 21.74 4.82
N ASP A 364 -3.27 20.49 4.40
CA ASP A 364 -4.26 19.80 3.56
C ASP A 364 -5.52 19.48 4.39
N LYS A 365 -5.32 18.86 5.55
CA LYS A 365 -6.38 18.53 6.51
C LYS A 365 -6.03 19.10 7.88
N LYS A 366 -6.80 20.08 8.35
CA LYS A 366 -6.53 20.80 9.60
C LYS A 366 -6.30 19.87 10.79
N TYR A 367 -7.15 18.84 10.97
CA TYR A 367 -7.03 17.92 12.10
C TYR A 367 -5.75 17.07 12.06
N VAL A 368 -5.27 16.70 10.87
CA VAL A 368 -4.02 15.96 10.71
C VAL A 368 -2.83 16.86 10.95
N TYR A 369 -2.86 18.08 10.41
CA TYR A 369 -1.81 19.07 10.57
C TYR A 369 -1.53 19.39 12.04
N TYR A 370 -2.60 19.57 12.85
CA TYR A 370 -2.44 19.83 14.30
C TYR A 370 -2.06 18.58 15.11
N SER A 371 -2.07 17.40 14.50
CA SER A 371 -1.60 16.15 15.13
C SER A 371 -0.16 15.80 14.73
N SER A 372 0.43 16.52 13.76
CA SER A 372 1.82 16.41 13.32
C SER A 372 2.67 17.43 14.05
#